data_e398d9f62041493a8e9126795eee2eb3
#
_entry.id   e398d9f62041493a8e9126795eee2eb3
#
_cell.length_a   1.000
_cell.length_b   1.000
_cell.length_c   1.000
_cell.angle_alpha   90.00
_cell.angle_beta   90.00
_cell.angle_gamma   90.00
#
_symmetry.space_group_name_H-M   'P 1'
#
loop_
_entity.id
_entity.type
_entity.pdbx_description
1 polymer ?
#
loop_
_entity_poly.entity_id
_entity_poly.type
_entity_poly.pdbx_seq_one_letter_code
_entity_poly.pdbx_strand_id
1 'polypeptide(L)'
;MLAEAACELFLEKGYAATSVADITERAGVSRNTFFNYIPTKSDLLWTTVDDAVADLTEVLADPGGTDGDPVARVRTALLGVAADIEPGTVALAFANAEPMGVVEELEESAARRQAAVGRVVAGYLRRSRTEDLTAEVLGTALAGAFLASLRAWARTPVPRPALPEVLARALDVVAPD
;
A
#
# COMPACT_ATOMS: atom_id res chain seq x y z
N MET A 1 -2.70 -2.55 17.56
CA MET A 1 -2.95 -1.62 18.70
C MET A 1 -3.13 -0.17 18.26
N LEU A 2 -2.09 0.59 17.77
CA LEU A 2 -2.29 2.01 17.36
C LEU A 2 -3.26 2.15 16.18
N ALA A 3 -3.11 1.35 15.16
CA ALA A 3 -3.95 1.38 13.97
C ALA A 3 -5.41 0.97 14.25
N GLU A 4 -5.63 0.00 15.10
CA GLU A 4 -6.96 -0.42 15.57
C GLU A 4 -7.62 0.69 16.38
N ALA A 5 -6.91 1.26 17.37
CA ALA A 5 -7.41 2.39 18.17
C ALA A 5 -7.78 3.60 17.30
N ALA A 6 -7.00 3.87 16.25
CA ALA A 6 -7.32 4.93 15.30
C ALA A 6 -8.59 4.63 14.51
N CYS A 7 -8.73 3.40 13.97
CA CYS A 7 -9.93 3.00 13.23
C CYS A 7 -11.20 3.07 14.09
N GLU A 8 -11.14 2.58 15.34
CA GLU A 8 -12.27 2.69 16.28
C GLU A 8 -12.67 4.15 16.49
N LEU A 9 -11.70 5.02 16.79
CA LEU A 9 -11.96 6.44 17.02
C LEU A 9 -12.48 7.17 15.77
N PHE A 10 -11.98 6.80 14.58
CA PHE A 10 -12.46 7.37 13.32
C PHE A 10 -13.90 6.96 13.04
N LEU A 11 -14.30 5.74 13.40
CA LEU A 11 -15.69 5.29 13.31
C LEU A 11 -16.58 5.93 14.38
N GLU A 12 -16.08 6.12 15.61
CA GLU A 12 -16.84 6.67 16.75
C GLU A 12 -17.14 8.16 16.56
N LYS A 13 -16.16 8.96 16.16
CA LYS A 13 -16.28 10.43 16.14
C LYS A 13 -15.74 11.12 14.88
N GLY A 14 -15.31 10.35 13.90
CA GLY A 14 -14.74 10.85 12.65
C GLY A 14 -13.26 11.21 12.73
N TYR A 15 -12.62 11.24 11.57
CA TYR A 15 -11.19 11.52 11.42
C TYR A 15 -10.82 12.93 11.93
N ALA A 16 -11.57 13.95 11.52
CA ALA A 16 -11.28 15.34 11.87
C ALA A 16 -11.31 15.61 13.39
N ALA A 17 -12.26 14.97 14.10
CA ALA A 17 -12.40 15.12 15.54
C ALA A 17 -11.44 14.26 16.37
N THR A 18 -10.70 13.34 15.73
CA THR A 18 -9.75 12.45 16.41
C THR A 18 -8.35 13.05 16.41
N SER A 19 -7.80 13.29 17.59
CA SER A 19 -6.41 13.74 17.75
C SER A 19 -5.44 12.59 17.96
N VAL A 20 -4.13 12.85 17.73
CA VAL A 20 -3.08 11.88 18.08
C VAL A 20 -3.08 11.57 19.59
N ALA A 21 -3.50 12.54 20.43
CA ALA A 21 -3.62 12.30 21.86
C ALA A 21 -4.68 11.24 22.17
N ASP A 22 -5.85 11.33 21.53
CA ASP A 22 -6.92 10.36 21.72
C ASP A 22 -6.46 8.95 21.33
N ILE A 23 -5.75 8.84 20.20
CA ILE A 23 -5.24 7.56 19.68
C ILE A 23 -4.21 6.97 20.65
N THR A 24 -3.25 7.76 21.10
CA THR A 24 -2.21 7.29 22.02
C THR A 24 -2.74 6.92 23.38
N GLU A 25 -3.73 7.67 23.90
CA GLU A 25 -4.44 7.36 25.14
C GLU A 25 -5.20 6.03 25.01
N ARG A 26 -5.99 5.85 23.95
CA ARG A 26 -6.75 4.62 23.66
C ARG A 26 -5.82 3.41 23.54
N ALA A 27 -4.66 3.58 22.87
CA ALA A 27 -3.67 2.52 22.66
C ALA A 27 -2.74 2.28 23.85
N GLY A 28 -2.78 3.12 24.89
CA GLY A 28 -1.90 3.01 26.06
C GLY A 28 -0.41 3.27 25.77
N VAL A 29 -0.11 4.14 24.80
CA VAL A 29 1.27 4.49 24.43
C VAL A 29 1.54 5.99 24.54
N SER A 30 2.82 6.38 24.55
CA SER A 30 3.18 7.81 24.60
C SER A 30 3.09 8.46 23.20
N ARG A 31 2.90 9.79 23.17
CA ARG A 31 2.99 10.57 21.91
C ARG A 31 4.36 10.44 21.25
N ASN A 32 5.44 10.37 22.02
CA ASN A 32 6.77 10.16 21.48
C ASN A 32 6.88 8.81 20.76
N THR A 33 6.29 7.76 21.34
CA THR A 33 6.21 6.44 20.70
C THR A 33 5.45 6.53 19.38
N PHE A 34 4.35 7.27 19.33
CA PHE A 34 3.60 7.47 18.09
C PHE A 34 4.49 8.10 17.00
N PHE A 35 5.05 9.28 17.24
CA PHE A 35 5.80 10.04 16.23
C PHE A 35 7.16 9.42 15.85
N ASN A 36 7.67 8.46 16.63
CA ASN A 36 8.85 7.69 16.24
C ASN A 36 8.59 6.75 15.05
N TYR A 37 7.34 6.32 14.86
CA TYR A 37 6.98 5.31 13.86
C TYR A 37 5.97 5.80 12.82
N ILE A 38 5.13 6.76 13.18
CA ILE A 38 3.98 7.18 12.38
C ILE A 38 4.03 8.69 12.13
N PRO A 39 4.28 9.14 10.89
CA PRO A 39 4.36 10.56 10.55
C PRO A 39 3.03 11.30 10.75
N THR A 40 1.92 10.70 10.33
CA THR A 40 0.58 11.27 10.42
C THR A 40 -0.45 10.26 10.90
N LYS A 41 -1.59 10.73 11.42
CA LYS A 41 -2.65 9.81 11.89
C LYS A 41 -3.28 8.99 10.76
N SER A 42 -3.27 9.48 9.51
CA SER A 42 -3.75 8.71 8.36
C SER A 42 -2.79 7.58 7.96
N ASP A 43 -1.49 7.70 8.25
CA ASP A 43 -0.52 6.64 7.92
C ASP A 43 -0.75 5.38 8.75
N LEU A 44 -1.45 5.47 9.89
CA LEU A 44 -1.89 4.29 10.66
C LEU A 44 -2.77 3.33 9.84
N LEU A 45 -3.49 3.84 8.85
CA LEU A 45 -4.36 3.04 7.99
C LEU A 45 -3.58 2.22 6.96
N TRP A 46 -2.30 2.52 6.78
CA TRP A 46 -1.46 2.01 5.70
C TRP A 46 -0.29 1.14 6.17
N THR A 47 -0.18 0.86 7.46
CA THR A 47 0.99 0.19 8.05
C THR A 47 1.37 -1.10 7.31
N THR A 48 0.40 -1.99 7.05
CA THR A 48 0.65 -3.25 6.31
C THR A 48 1.07 -3.02 4.86
N VAL A 49 0.57 -1.95 4.23
CA VAL A 49 0.97 -1.59 2.86
C VAL A 49 2.35 -0.95 2.83
N ASP A 50 2.68 -0.14 3.84
CA ASP A 50 4.01 0.48 3.95
C ASP A 50 5.09 -0.57 4.21
N ASP A 51 4.81 -1.58 5.03
CA ASP A 51 5.68 -2.74 5.24
C ASP A 51 5.89 -3.49 3.91
N ALA A 52 4.81 -3.79 3.17
CA ALA A 52 4.90 -4.44 1.86
C ALA A 52 5.70 -3.61 0.82
N VAL A 53 5.62 -2.28 0.86
CA VAL A 53 6.45 -1.40 0.00
C VAL A 53 7.93 -1.43 0.40
N ALA A 54 8.22 -1.54 1.69
CA ALA A 54 9.58 -1.73 2.17
C ALA A 54 10.16 -3.07 1.70
N ASP A 55 9.41 -4.16 1.87
CA ASP A 55 9.79 -5.50 1.41
C ASP A 55 9.99 -5.54 -0.12
N LEU A 56 9.11 -4.90 -0.88
CA LEU A 56 9.27 -4.76 -2.33
C LEU A 56 10.59 -4.08 -2.69
N THR A 57 10.96 -3.05 -1.90
CA THR A 57 12.22 -2.33 -2.11
C THR A 57 13.42 -3.24 -1.87
N GLU A 58 13.39 -4.06 -0.83
CA GLU A 58 14.46 -5.02 -0.52
C GLU A 58 14.56 -6.13 -1.58
N VAL A 59 13.41 -6.73 -1.96
CA VAL A 59 13.36 -7.79 -2.97
C VAL A 59 13.88 -7.31 -4.33
N LEU A 60 13.55 -6.08 -4.73
CA LEU A 60 14.03 -5.51 -6.00
C LEU A 60 15.44 -4.89 -5.89
N ALA A 61 15.98 -4.71 -4.70
CA ALA A 61 17.38 -4.29 -4.51
C ALA A 61 18.37 -5.46 -4.69
N ASP A 62 17.92 -6.70 -4.47
CA ASP A 62 18.76 -7.89 -4.60
C ASP A 62 19.19 -8.12 -6.06
N PRO A 63 20.52 -8.12 -6.38
CA PRO A 63 21.04 -8.36 -7.72
C PRO A 63 20.93 -9.82 -8.16
N GLY A 64 20.58 -10.77 -7.27
CA GLY A 64 20.59 -12.21 -7.48
C GLY A 64 19.53 -12.74 -8.48
N GLY A 65 18.85 -11.90 -9.24
CA GLY A 65 17.79 -12.29 -10.16
C GLY A 65 17.82 -11.54 -11.49
N THR A 66 19.01 -11.28 -12.04
CA THR A 66 19.17 -10.55 -13.31
C THR A 66 18.98 -11.41 -14.56
N ASP A 67 18.85 -12.73 -14.41
CA ASP A 67 18.60 -13.65 -15.52
C ASP A 67 17.10 -13.77 -15.76
N GLY A 68 16.60 -13.18 -16.84
CA GLY A 68 15.21 -13.27 -17.26
C GLY A 68 14.58 -11.93 -17.61
N ASP A 69 13.27 -11.92 -17.81
CA ASP A 69 12.50 -10.69 -18.09
C ASP A 69 12.36 -9.85 -16.82
N PRO A 70 12.86 -8.59 -16.82
CA PRO A 70 12.74 -7.69 -15.69
C PRO A 70 11.28 -7.40 -15.28
N VAL A 71 10.36 -7.35 -16.22
CA VAL A 71 8.94 -7.10 -15.96
C VAL A 71 8.30 -8.28 -15.24
N ALA A 72 8.60 -9.51 -15.68
CA ALA A 72 8.14 -10.73 -15.01
C ALA A 72 8.66 -10.80 -13.55
N ARG A 73 9.90 -10.36 -13.29
CA ARG A 73 10.43 -10.29 -11.94
C ARG A 73 9.68 -9.26 -11.07
N VAL A 74 9.40 -8.07 -11.60
CA VAL A 74 8.59 -7.06 -10.90
C VAL A 74 7.20 -7.62 -10.58
N ARG A 75 6.58 -8.29 -11.56
CA ARG A 75 5.28 -8.95 -11.38
C ARG A 75 5.31 -9.95 -10.22
N THR A 76 6.31 -10.83 -10.20
CA THR A 76 6.49 -11.82 -9.14
C THR A 76 6.68 -11.16 -7.77
N ALA A 77 7.51 -10.12 -7.70
CA ALA A 77 7.75 -9.38 -6.46
C ALA A 77 6.47 -8.70 -5.93
N LEU A 78 5.70 -8.03 -6.81
CA LEU A 78 4.44 -7.39 -6.44
C LEU A 78 3.40 -8.41 -5.93
N LEU A 79 3.30 -9.57 -6.58
CA LEU A 79 2.40 -10.66 -6.14
C LEU A 79 2.86 -11.23 -4.78
N GLY A 80 4.17 -11.37 -4.57
CA GLY A 80 4.74 -11.83 -3.32
C GLY A 80 4.38 -10.92 -2.16
N VAL A 81 4.71 -9.63 -2.25
CA VAL A 81 4.41 -8.69 -1.16
C VAL A 81 2.91 -8.46 -0.96
N ALA A 82 2.10 -8.62 -2.00
CA ALA A 82 0.65 -8.55 -1.87
C ALA A 82 0.06 -9.73 -1.07
N ALA A 83 0.75 -10.88 -1.02
CA ALA A 83 0.31 -12.04 -0.25
C ALA A 83 0.40 -11.80 1.27
N ASP A 84 1.30 -10.92 1.70
CA ASP A 84 1.52 -10.59 3.11
C ASP A 84 0.62 -9.44 3.59
N ILE A 85 -0.13 -8.78 2.69
CA ILE A 85 -1.09 -7.74 3.05
C ILE A 85 -2.38 -8.38 3.57
N GLU A 86 -2.55 -8.36 4.88
CA GLU A 86 -3.80 -8.74 5.51
C GLU A 86 -4.86 -7.63 5.40
N PRO A 87 -6.18 -8.00 5.41
CA PRO A 87 -7.26 -7.01 5.29
C PRO A 87 -7.20 -5.86 6.30
N GLY A 88 -6.97 -6.15 7.55
CA GLY A 88 -6.72 -5.21 8.64
C GLY A 88 -7.35 -3.83 8.51
N THR A 89 -6.59 -2.82 8.90
CA THR A 89 -7.02 -1.41 8.96
C THR A 89 -7.22 -0.79 7.58
N VAL A 90 -6.44 -1.19 6.57
CA VAL A 90 -6.56 -0.65 5.21
C VAL A 90 -7.89 -1.05 4.56
N ALA A 91 -8.31 -2.31 4.73
CA ALA A 91 -9.60 -2.76 4.20
C ALA A 91 -10.77 -2.10 4.94
N LEU A 92 -10.66 -1.95 6.26
CA LEU A 92 -11.66 -1.26 7.07
C LEU A 92 -11.81 0.21 6.64
N ALA A 93 -10.68 0.91 6.41
CA ALA A 93 -10.67 2.30 6.00
C ALA A 93 -11.31 2.51 4.62
N PHE A 94 -10.96 1.69 3.62
CA PHE A 94 -11.57 1.79 2.29
C PHE A 94 -13.07 1.40 2.27
N ALA A 95 -13.48 0.44 3.09
CA ALA A 95 -14.88 0.04 3.21
C ALA A 95 -15.74 1.10 3.93
N ASN A 96 -15.14 1.91 4.81
CA ASN A 96 -15.83 2.88 5.66
C ASN A 96 -15.29 4.31 5.50
N ALA A 97 -14.71 4.66 4.36
CA ALA A 97 -14.05 5.94 4.14
C ALA A 97 -14.98 7.14 4.39
N GLU A 98 -16.23 7.07 3.92
CA GLU A 98 -17.22 8.13 4.12
C GLU A 98 -17.65 8.28 5.59
N PRO A 99 -18.11 7.23 6.30
CA PRO A 99 -18.48 7.36 7.71
C PRO A 99 -17.30 7.74 8.62
N MET A 100 -16.09 7.34 8.28
CA MET A 100 -14.88 7.75 9.01
C MET A 100 -14.44 9.19 8.67
N GLY A 101 -14.93 9.78 7.57
CA GLY A 101 -14.51 11.10 7.08
C GLY A 101 -13.05 11.13 6.62
N VAL A 102 -12.55 10.05 6.00
CA VAL A 102 -11.12 9.90 5.58
C VAL A 102 -10.95 9.80 4.07
N VAL A 103 -11.96 10.12 3.28
CA VAL A 103 -11.93 9.94 1.81
C VAL A 103 -10.75 10.70 1.18
N GLU A 104 -10.61 11.99 1.50
CA GLU A 104 -9.56 12.85 0.94
C GLU A 104 -8.17 12.39 1.38
N GLU A 105 -7.98 12.12 2.67
CA GLU A 105 -6.72 11.63 3.23
C GLU A 105 -6.32 10.27 2.67
N LEU A 106 -7.28 9.38 2.42
CA LEU A 106 -7.01 8.09 1.79
C LEU A 106 -6.55 8.26 0.34
N GLU A 107 -7.18 9.15 -0.43
CA GLU A 107 -6.78 9.39 -1.81
C GLU A 107 -5.40 10.04 -1.90
N GLU A 108 -5.11 11.06 -1.08
CA GLU A 108 -3.79 11.68 -1.04
C GLU A 108 -2.69 10.70 -0.60
N SER A 109 -2.95 9.94 0.45
CA SER A 109 -1.97 8.97 0.97
C SER A 109 -1.78 7.79 0.02
N ALA A 110 -2.82 7.37 -0.71
CA ALA A 110 -2.71 6.38 -1.78
C ALA A 110 -1.85 6.88 -2.94
N ALA A 111 -2.02 8.13 -3.37
CA ALA A 111 -1.23 8.72 -4.44
C ALA A 111 0.27 8.78 -4.09
N ARG A 112 0.60 9.14 -2.84
CA ARG A 112 2.00 9.11 -2.36
C ARG A 112 2.61 7.70 -2.42
N ARG A 113 1.85 6.67 -2.03
CA ARG A 113 2.29 5.27 -2.07
C ARG A 113 2.41 4.74 -3.49
N GLN A 114 1.46 5.09 -4.35
CA GLN A 114 1.58 4.78 -5.77
C GLN A 114 2.87 5.35 -6.37
N ALA A 115 3.18 6.61 -6.09
CA ALA A 115 4.43 7.22 -6.54
C ALA A 115 5.67 6.55 -5.93
N ALA A 116 5.61 6.09 -4.67
CA ALA A 116 6.71 5.36 -4.03
C ALA A 116 6.95 4.01 -4.71
N VAL A 117 5.92 3.20 -4.90
CA VAL A 117 6.01 1.92 -5.63
C VAL A 117 6.52 2.13 -7.05
N GLY A 118 5.99 3.14 -7.76
CA GLY A 118 6.42 3.48 -9.12
C GLY A 118 7.92 3.78 -9.21
N ARG A 119 8.46 4.57 -8.26
CA ARG A 119 9.90 4.87 -8.19
C ARG A 119 10.75 3.62 -7.91
N VAL A 120 10.31 2.73 -7.04
CA VAL A 120 11.01 1.48 -6.72
C VAL A 120 11.09 0.60 -7.97
N VAL A 121 9.95 0.39 -8.64
CA VAL A 121 9.85 -0.41 -9.86
C VAL A 121 10.66 0.20 -11.01
N ALA A 122 10.48 1.48 -11.30
CA ALA A 122 11.24 2.17 -12.36
C ALA A 122 12.76 2.14 -12.09
N GLY A 123 13.16 2.31 -10.83
CA GLY A 123 14.56 2.21 -10.42
C GLY A 123 15.15 0.82 -10.67
N TYR A 124 14.40 -0.24 -10.38
CA TYR A 124 14.80 -1.62 -10.70
C TYR A 124 14.93 -1.82 -12.21
N LEU A 125 13.91 -1.44 -13.00
CA LEU A 125 13.90 -1.61 -14.45
C LEU A 125 15.08 -0.89 -15.12
N ARG A 126 15.43 0.33 -14.67
CA ARG A 126 16.62 1.04 -15.16
C ARG A 126 17.91 0.29 -14.85
N ARG A 127 18.07 -0.26 -13.66
CA ARG A 127 19.25 -1.09 -13.32
C ARG A 127 19.31 -2.36 -14.18
N SER A 128 18.17 -2.86 -14.62
CA SER A 128 18.04 -4.01 -15.55
C SER A 128 18.16 -3.60 -17.04
N ARG A 129 18.67 -2.38 -17.33
CA ARG A 129 18.91 -1.83 -18.68
C ARG A 129 17.64 -1.56 -19.50
N THR A 130 16.48 -1.40 -18.87
CA THR A 130 15.29 -0.88 -19.53
C THR A 130 15.50 0.61 -19.85
N GLU A 131 15.05 1.06 -21.01
CA GLU A 131 15.11 2.46 -21.44
C GLU A 131 14.34 3.36 -20.44
N ASP A 132 14.83 4.57 -20.19
CA ASP A 132 14.36 5.47 -19.12
C ASP A 132 12.85 5.76 -19.18
N LEU A 133 12.33 6.13 -20.36
CA LEU A 133 10.91 6.42 -20.51
C LEU A 133 10.05 5.17 -20.32
N THR A 134 10.49 4.05 -20.85
CA THR A 134 9.83 2.75 -20.70
C THR A 134 9.79 2.33 -19.24
N ALA A 135 10.90 2.47 -18.51
CA ALA A 135 10.96 2.17 -17.08
C ALA A 135 10.00 3.06 -16.26
N GLU A 136 9.90 4.34 -16.59
CA GLU A 136 9.01 5.30 -15.92
C GLU A 136 7.53 4.98 -16.18
N VAL A 137 7.18 4.68 -17.44
CA VAL A 137 5.83 4.30 -17.84
C VAL A 137 5.41 3.01 -17.16
N LEU A 138 6.23 1.96 -17.23
CA LEU A 138 5.94 0.67 -16.59
C LEU A 138 5.87 0.81 -15.07
N GLY A 139 6.80 1.55 -14.46
CA GLY A 139 6.78 1.79 -13.02
C GLY A 139 5.48 2.42 -12.56
N THR A 140 5.02 3.46 -13.26
CA THR A 140 3.76 4.15 -12.95
C THR A 140 2.55 3.24 -13.18
N ALA A 141 2.52 2.50 -14.29
CA ALA A 141 1.41 1.64 -14.64
C ALA A 141 1.26 0.45 -13.68
N LEU A 142 2.37 -0.23 -13.34
CA LEU A 142 2.37 -1.36 -12.40
C LEU A 142 2.03 -0.90 -10.97
N ALA A 143 2.51 0.26 -10.53
CA ALA A 143 2.10 0.86 -9.26
C ALA A 143 0.60 1.21 -9.25
N GLY A 144 0.08 1.72 -10.38
CA GLY A 144 -1.34 1.97 -10.57
C GLY A 144 -2.18 0.70 -10.45
N ALA A 145 -1.74 -0.40 -11.09
CA ALA A 145 -2.38 -1.71 -10.98
C ALA A 145 -2.40 -2.21 -9.52
N PHE A 146 -1.28 -2.07 -8.80
CA PHE A 146 -1.19 -2.47 -7.39
C PHE A 146 -2.20 -1.70 -6.52
N LEU A 147 -2.23 -0.36 -6.59
CA LEU A 147 -3.13 0.45 -5.77
C LEU A 147 -4.61 0.29 -6.18
N ALA A 148 -4.90 0.14 -7.48
CA ALA A 148 -6.26 -0.13 -7.95
C ALA A 148 -6.77 -1.48 -7.44
N SER A 149 -5.91 -2.51 -7.45
CA SER A 149 -6.23 -3.83 -6.91
C SER A 149 -6.49 -3.79 -5.42
N LEU A 150 -5.65 -3.09 -4.65
CA LEU A 150 -5.82 -2.91 -3.21
C LEU A 150 -7.16 -2.24 -2.88
N ARG A 151 -7.51 -1.15 -3.60
CA ARG A 151 -8.79 -0.46 -3.42
C ARG A 151 -9.99 -1.34 -3.75
N ALA A 152 -9.95 -2.07 -4.87
CA ALA A 152 -11.01 -2.98 -5.28
C ALA A 152 -11.20 -4.12 -4.29
N TRP A 153 -10.08 -4.74 -3.89
CA TRP A 153 -10.07 -5.82 -2.91
C TRP A 153 -10.58 -5.38 -1.54
N ALA A 154 -10.15 -4.22 -1.04
CA ALA A 154 -10.57 -3.71 0.25
C ALA A 154 -12.08 -3.45 0.33
N ARG A 155 -12.70 -3.03 -0.79
CA ARG A 155 -14.15 -2.78 -0.89
C ARG A 155 -14.98 -4.06 -1.15
N THR A 156 -14.32 -5.19 -1.45
CA THR A 156 -15.02 -6.45 -1.70
C THR A 156 -15.56 -7.03 -0.38
N PRO A 157 -16.86 -7.39 -0.31
CA PRO A 157 -17.45 -8.04 0.87
C PRO A 157 -16.75 -9.38 1.21
N VAL A 158 -16.89 -9.80 2.45
CA VAL A 158 -16.43 -11.13 2.91
C VAL A 158 -17.46 -12.20 2.50
N PRO A 159 -17.03 -13.37 1.99
CA PRO A 159 -15.63 -13.78 1.74
C PRO A 159 -15.05 -13.09 0.51
N ARG A 160 -13.83 -12.56 0.65
CA ARG A 160 -13.12 -11.91 -0.45
C ARG A 160 -12.01 -12.81 -1.01
N PRO A 161 -11.64 -12.69 -2.31
CA PRO A 161 -10.50 -13.38 -2.87
C PRO A 161 -9.21 -12.92 -2.19
N ALA A 162 -8.11 -13.65 -2.36
CA ALA A 162 -6.81 -13.17 -1.94
C ALA A 162 -6.37 -11.95 -2.77
N LEU A 163 -5.68 -10.98 -2.14
CA LEU A 163 -5.22 -9.79 -2.86
C LEU A 163 -4.34 -10.13 -4.09
N PRO A 164 -3.41 -11.12 -4.03
CA PRO A 164 -2.65 -11.52 -5.22
C PRO A 164 -3.51 -11.94 -6.42
N GLU A 165 -4.67 -12.56 -6.19
CA GLU A 165 -5.57 -12.95 -7.29
C GLU A 165 -6.19 -11.73 -7.99
N VAL A 166 -6.54 -10.70 -7.22
CA VAL A 166 -7.05 -9.44 -7.76
C VAL A 166 -5.96 -8.68 -8.49
N LEU A 167 -4.75 -8.65 -7.90
CA LEU A 167 -3.58 -8.00 -8.47
C LEU A 167 -3.12 -8.67 -9.77
N ALA A 168 -3.08 -10.00 -9.84
CA ALA A 168 -2.69 -10.71 -11.05
C ALA A 168 -3.52 -10.26 -12.26
N ARG A 169 -4.84 -10.18 -12.11
CA ARG A 169 -5.74 -9.71 -13.17
C ARG A 169 -5.46 -8.25 -13.59
N ALA A 170 -5.10 -7.39 -12.65
CA ALA A 170 -4.77 -6.01 -12.97
C ALA A 170 -3.40 -5.89 -13.67
N LEU A 171 -2.44 -6.72 -13.28
CA LEU A 171 -1.12 -6.79 -13.93
C LEU A 171 -1.24 -7.32 -15.36
N ASP A 172 -2.13 -8.27 -15.65
CA ASP A 172 -2.41 -8.78 -17.02
C ASP A 172 -2.91 -7.67 -17.96
N VAL A 173 -3.58 -6.64 -17.44
CA VAL A 173 -4.03 -5.49 -18.23
C VAL A 173 -2.85 -4.57 -18.61
N VAL A 174 -1.87 -4.45 -17.71
CA VAL A 174 -0.74 -3.50 -17.88
C VAL A 174 0.43 -4.15 -18.62
N ALA A 175 0.74 -5.38 -18.29
CA ALA A 175 1.84 -6.17 -18.85
C ALA A 175 1.37 -7.62 -19.06
N PRO A 176 0.68 -7.90 -20.17
CA PRO A 176 0.29 -9.26 -20.51
C PRO A 176 1.53 -10.13 -20.75
N ASP A 177 1.45 -11.42 -20.38
CA ASP A 177 2.49 -12.44 -20.58
C ASP A 177 2.78 -12.68 -22.07
#